data_d14c2c0991580947a3172befb1abda70
#
_entry.id   d14c2c0991580947a3172befb1abda70
#
_cell.length_a   1.000
_cell.length_b   1.000
_cell.length_c   1.000
_cell.angle_alpha   90.00
_cell.angle_beta   90.00
_cell.angle_gamma   90.00
#
_symmetry.space_group_name_H-M   'P 1'
#
loop_
_entity.id
_entity.type
_entity.pdbx_description
1 polymer ?
#
loop_
_entity_poly.entity_id
_entity_poly.type
_entity_poly.pdbx_seq_one_letter_code
_entity_poly.pdbx_strand_id
1 'polypeptide(L)'
;MALVSLWSFLFSAALSLSVITASARGPIVGVFAHPISQHGEYIAASYVKWVESAGGRVVPIPYNAPKPYLEQLLPQLNGLLFPGGAATVNDRAERLFQLALELNDKGVHFPVWATCLGFEWLVQLTTRDMDSLNKGLDSMNVTLPLNFTDAAPSSRLFSQASSDLYSWLKEKPITMNNHELGITPERFNQYSSLTDFYTVLATNVDRQGVEFISAFEAKEYPVYAVQFHPEKNSFEYGEYQDGTPYEVIDHSREAIASGQFFANFFIEEACKNDLRFEDPKVERKALIYNYHTSTITDPGFVESYIFKHDYKMDFWSVQM
;
A
#
# COMPACT_ATOMS: atom_id res chain seq x y z
N MET A 1 -51.72 -9.21 22.49
CA MET A 1 -50.95 -8.34 21.57
C MET A 1 -49.64 -7.81 22.16
N ALA A 2 -49.03 -8.47 23.16
CA ALA A 2 -47.78 -8.00 23.79
C ALA A 2 -46.57 -8.91 23.58
N LEU A 3 -46.71 -10.06 22.90
CA LEU A 3 -45.60 -11.02 22.70
C LEU A 3 -44.87 -10.87 21.38
N VAL A 4 -45.39 -10.14 20.41
CA VAL A 4 -44.75 -9.95 19.08
C VAL A 4 -43.65 -8.86 19.12
N SER A 5 -43.71 -7.93 20.10
CA SER A 5 -42.72 -6.82 20.17
C SER A 5 -41.38 -7.22 20.80
N LEU A 6 -41.34 -8.24 21.65
CA LEU A 6 -40.07 -8.65 22.30
C LEU A 6 -39.09 -9.38 21.37
N TRP A 7 -39.62 -10.14 20.40
CA TRP A 7 -38.79 -10.88 19.46
C TRP A 7 -38.13 -9.98 18.41
N SER A 8 -38.80 -8.88 18.01
CA SER A 8 -38.24 -7.90 17.06
C SER A 8 -37.09 -7.12 17.68
N PHE A 9 -37.11 -6.84 18.97
CA PHE A 9 -36.04 -6.14 19.68
C PHE A 9 -34.79 -6.99 19.88
N LEU A 10 -34.96 -8.31 20.14
CA LEU A 10 -33.82 -9.21 20.32
C LEU A 10 -33.10 -9.51 19.00
N PHE A 11 -33.81 -9.57 17.88
CA PHE A 11 -33.20 -9.78 16.57
C PHE A 11 -32.42 -8.53 16.07
N SER A 12 -32.93 -7.33 16.35
CA SER A 12 -32.25 -6.07 16.02
C SER A 12 -31.01 -5.84 16.87
N ALA A 13 -31.02 -6.23 18.15
CA ALA A 13 -29.88 -6.12 19.06
C ALA A 13 -28.74 -7.11 18.68
N ALA A 14 -29.10 -8.32 18.23
CA ALA A 14 -28.11 -9.31 17.80
C ALA A 14 -27.42 -8.91 16.50
N LEU A 15 -28.15 -8.31 15.54
CA LEU A 15 -27.56 -7.80 14.29
C LEU A 15 -26.63 -6.60 14.55
N SER A 16 -27.03 -5.70 15.44
CA SER A 16 -26.17 -4.54 15.79
C SER A 16 -24.92 -4.94 16.58
N LEU A 17 -24.99 -5.99 17.40
CA LEU A 17 -23.82 -6.50 18.12
C LEU A 17 -22.81 -7.18 17.18
N SER A 18 -23.27 -7.89 16.14
CA SER A 18 -22.36 -8.52 15.16
C SER A 18 -21.66 -7.49 14.26
N VAL A 19 -22.31 -6.40 13.91
CA VAL A 19 -21.72 -5.29 13.14
C VAL A 19 -20.68 -4.53 13.99
N ILE A 20 -20.97 -4.29 15.27
CA ILE A 20 -20.01 -3.62 16.18
C ILE A 20 -18.77 -4.49 16.42
N THR A 21 -18.90 -5.82 16.50
CA THR A 21 -17.75 -6.70 16.74
C THR A 21 -16.86 -6.88 15.49
N ALA A 22 -17.39 -6.82 14.28
CA ALA A 22 -16.59 -6.85 13.05
C ALA A 22 -15.82 -5.54 12.86
N SER A 23 -16.44 -4.38 13.13
CA SER A 23 -15.80 -3.06 13.05
C SER A 23 -14.74 -2.82 14.15
N ALA A 24 -14.79 -3.52 15.28
CA ALA A 24 -13.88 -3.31 16.40
C ALA A 24 -12.47 -3.88 16.20
N ARG A 25 -12.22 -4.71 15.18
CA ARG A 25 -10.92 -5.37 15.00
C ARG A 25 -10.03 -4.76 13.93
N GLY A 26 -10.55 -3.90 13.07
CA GLY A 26 -9.85 -3.35 11.90
C GLY A 26 -9.43 -4.44 10.87
N PRO A 27 -9.30 -4.10 9.59
CA PRO A 27 -8.85 -5.02 8.56
C PRO A 27 -7.35 -5.35 8.75
N ILE A 28 -6.93 -6.50 8.21
CA ILE A 28 -5.53 -6.91 8.20
C ILE A 28 -4.98 -6.78 6.79
N VAL A 29 -3.93 -5.97 6.63
CA VAL A 29 -3.23 -5.75 5.37
C VAL A 29 -1.91 -6.51 5.38
N GLY A 30 -1.65 -7.24 4.31
CA GLY A 30 -0.33 -7.81 4.06
C GLY A 30 0.60 -6.75 3.48
N VAL A 31 1.75 -6.53 4.10
CA VAL A 31 2.80 -5.65 3.56
C VAL A 31 3.97 -6.49 3.10
N PHE A 32 4.31 -6.38 1.80
CA PHE A 32 5.38 -7.17 1.21
C PHE A 32 6.74 -6.60 1.62
N ALA A 33 7.60 -7.44 2.17
CA ALA A 33 8.93 -7.04 2.64
C ALA A 33 9.90 -6.85 1.45
N HIS A 34 11.00 -6.16 1.70
CA HIS A 34 12.12 -6.02 0.79
C HIS A 34 13.38 -6.70 1.33
N PRO A 35 14.29 -7.19 0.48
CA PRO A 35 15.55 -7.78 0.92
C PRO A 35 16.51 -6.70 1.47
N ILE A 36 17.22 -7.01 2.55
CA ILE A 36 18.40 -6.28 3.01
C ILE A 36 19.64 -7.12 2.69
N SER A 37 20.41 -6.73 1.68
CA SER A 37 21.69 -7.36 1.33
C SER A 37 21.69 -8.90 1.56
N GLN A 38 22.68 -9.46 2.27
CA GLN A 38 22.79 -10.92 2.47
C GLN A 38 22.10 -11.45 3.74
N HIS A 39 21.45 -10.61 4.57
CA HIS A 39 21.16 -10.98 5.95
C HIS A 39 19.71 -10.85 6.42
N GLY A 40 18.77 -10.58 5.54
CA GLY A 40 17.38 -10.47 5.98
C GLY A 40 16.48 -9.73 4.99
N GLU A 41 15.32 -9.39 5.50
CA GLU A 41 14.29 -8.65 4.81
C GLU A 41 13.80 -7.53 5.73
N TYR A 42 13.21 -6.47 5.17
CA TYR A 42 12.70 -5.37 5.98
C TYR A 42 11.37 -4.83 5.45
N ILE A 43 10.67 -4.16 6.35
CA ILE A 43 9.57 -3.25 6.04
C ILE A 43 9.86 -1.95 6.78
N ALA A 44 9.90 -0.82 6.07
CA ALA A 44 10.01 0.48 6.72
C ALA A 44 8.82 0.72 7.65
N ALA A 45 9.09 1.16 8.87
CA ALA A 45 8.07 1.30 9.90
C ALA A 45 7.01 2.34 9.53
N SER A 46 7.34 3.30 8.69
CA SER A 46 6.40 4.30 8.17
C SER A 46 5.21 3.68 7.44
N TYR A 47 5.40 2.61 6.66
CA TYR A 47 4.29 1.89 6.02
C TYR A 47 3.36 1.23 7.03
N VAL A 48 3.92 0.60 8.06
CA VAL A 48 3.13 -0.01 9.15
C VAL A 48 2.35 1.06 9.90
N LYS A 49 3.02 2.13 10.31
CA LYS A 49 2.41 3.27 11.01
C LYS A 49 1.31 3.93 10.16
N TRP A 50 1.52 4.02 8.85
CA TRP A 50 0.56 4.59 7.90
C TRP A 50 -0.72 3.73 7.80
N VAL A 51 -0.60 2.41 7.68
CA VAL A 51 -1.73 1.48 7.74
C VAL A 51 -2.46 1.56 9.08
N GLU A 52 -1.72 1.57 10.19
CA GLU A 52 -2.28 1.61 11.54
C GLU A 52 -2.94 2.94 11.87
N SER A 53 -2.44 4.06 11.34
CA SER A 53 -3.05 5.39 11.53
C SER A 53 -4.47 5.48 10.98
N ALA A 54 -4.82 4.62 10.03
CA ALA A 54 -6.16 4.52 9.45
C ALA A 54 -7.01 3.38 10.07
N GLY A 55 -6.52 2.71 11.11
CA GLY A 55 -7.23 1.63 11.81
C GLY A 55 -7.01 0.22 11.23
N GLY A 56 -6.08 0.05 10.30
CA GLY A 56 -5.65 -1.26 9.81
C GLY A 56 -4.67 -1.95 10.76
N ARG A 57 -4.41 -3.23 10.51
CA ARG A 57 -3.37 -4.04 11.17
C ARG A 57 -2.49 -4.68 10.11
N VAL A 58 -1.23 -4.94 10.42
CA VAL A 58 -0.25 -5.40 9.43
C VAL A 58 0.19 -6.83 9.70
N VAL A 59 0.25 -7.62 8.63
CA VAL A 59 0.97 -8.90 8.56
C VAL A 59 2.13 -8.73 7.58
N PRO A 60 3.38 -8.97 8.00
CA PRO A 60 4.52 -8.93 7.09
C PRO A 60 4.47 -10.14 6.15
N ILE A 61 4.67 -9.90 4.86
CA ILE A 61 4.80 -10.94 3.85
C ILE A 61 6.26 -11.00 3.41
N PRO A 62 6.98 -12.09 3.69
CA PRO A 62 8.40 -12.19 3.34
C PRO A 62 8.64 -12.13 1.83
N TYR A 63 9.68 -11.41 1.41
CA TYR A 63 10.08 -11.27 0.00
C TYR A 63 10.41 -12.61 -0.66
N ASN A 64 10.98 -13.56 0.11
CA ASN A 64 11.34 -14.89 -0.35
C ASN A 64 10.37 -15.98 0.13
N ALA A 65 9.14 -15.61 0.52
CA ALA A 65 8.15 -16.57 0.98
C ALA A 65 7.86 -17.65 -0.08
N PRO A 66 7.72 -18.92 0.29
CA PRO A 66 7.29 -19.97 -0.64
C PRO A 66 5.90 -19.66 -1.21
N LYS A 67 5.67 -19.92 -2.50
CA LYS A 67 4.36 -19.67 -3.13
C LYS A 67 3.18 -20.35 -2.42
N PRO A 68 3.29 -21.62 -1.95
CA PRO A 68 2.21 -22.25 -1.18
C PRO A 68 1.84 -21.47 0.11
N TYR A 69 2.83 -20.83 0.75
CA TYR A 69 2.58 -19.97 1.91
C TYR A 69 1.74 -18.74 1.51
N LEU A 70 2.09 -18.08 0.38
CA LEU A 70 1.34 -16.93 -0.12
C LEU A 70 -0.11 -17.30 -0.47
N GLU A 71 -0.31 -18.46 -1.09
CA GLU A 71 -1.62 -18.99 -1.46
C GLU A 71 -2.52 -19.30 -0.27
N GLN A 72 -1.93 -19.67 0.87
CA GLN A 72 -2.66 -19.88 2.11
C GLN A 72 -2.89 -18.59 2.90
N LEU A 73 -1.91 -17.67 2.86
CA LEU A 73 -1.97 -16.44 3.65
C LEU A 73 -2.92 -15.41 3.05
N LEU A 74 -2.81 -15.12 1.74
CA LEU A 74 -3.50 -13.99 1.13
C LEU A 74 -5.04 -14.04 1.31
N PRO A 75 -5.71 -15.21 1.21
CA PRO A 75 -7.17 -15.32 1.46
C PRO A 75 -7.59 -15.07 2.91
N GLN A 76 -6.67 -14.84 3.84
CA GLN A 76 -6.94 -14.52 5.23
C GLN A 76 -6.71 -13.03 5.54
N LEU A 77 -6.26 -12.25 4.55
CA LEU A 77 -5.99 -10.82 4.64
C LEU A 77 -7.07 -10.01 3.93
N ASN A 78 -7.19 -8.73 4.29
CA ASN A 78 -8.20 -7.83 3.71
C ASN A 78 -7.65 -6.95 2.59
N GLY A 79 -6.35 -6.93 2.35
CA GLY A 79 -5.69 -6.17 1.29
C GLY A 79 -4.19 -6.45 1.23
N LEU A 80 -3.55 -5.95 0.18
CA LEU A 80 -2.13 -6.11 -0.08
C LEU A 80 -1.49 -4.75 -0.34
N LEU A 81 -0.33 -4.50 0.28
CA LEU A 81 0.49 -3.33 0.06
C LEU A 81 1.88 -3.72 -0.49
N PHE A 82 2.21 -3.20 -1.67
CA PHE A 82 3.56 -3.19 -2.22
C PHE A 82 4.24 -1.87 -1.88
N PRO A 83 5.22 -1.85 -0.94
CA PRO A 83 5.84 -0.61 -0.49
C PRO A 83 6.90 -0.09 -1.46
N GLY A 84 7.35 1.12 -1.24
CA GLY A 84 8.56 1.66 -1.84
C GLY A 84 9.83 1.06 -1.23
N GLY A 85 10.94 1.19 -1.93
CA GLY A 85 12.22 0.64 -1.52
C GLY A 85 13.17 0.45 -2.72
N ALA A 86 14.14 -0.45 -2.57
CA ALA A 86 15.11 -0.77 -3.61
C ALA A 86 15.25 -2.28 -3.75
N ALA A 87 14.42 -2.89 -4.59
CA ALA A 87 14.47 -4.32 -4.87
C ALA A 87 13.96 -4.62 -6.29
N THR A 88 14.39 -5.73 -6.85
CA THR A 88 13.83 -6.23 -8.12
C THR A 88 12.48 -6.88 -7.87
N VAL A 89 11.53 -6.69 -8.78
CA VAL A 89 10.29 -7.47 -8.77
C VAL A 89 10.63 -8.96 -8.94
N ASN A 90 9.97 -9.83 -8.18
CA ASN A 90 10.21 -11.26 -8.22
C ASN A 90 8.91 -12.04 -8.46
N ASP A 91 9.05 -13.36 -8.63
CA ASP A 91 7.93 -14.26 -8.89
C ASP A 91 6.95 -14.42 -7.70
N ARG A 92 7.30 -13.92 -6.50
CA ARG A 92 6.42 -13.84 -5.32
C ARG A 92 5.53 -12.62 -5.41
N ALA A 93 6.08 -11.47 -5.79
CA ALA A 93 5.29 -10.27 -6.08
C ALA A 93 4.30 -10.53 -7.21
N GLU A 94 4.75 -11.21 -8.29
CA GLU A 94 3.86 -11.65 -9.38
C GLU A 94 2.74 -12.55 -8.86
N ARG A 95 3.07 -13.58 -8.06
CA ARG A 95 2.06 -14.50 -7.51
C ARG A 95 1.06 -13.80 -6.58
N LEU A 96 1.53 -12.89 -5.72
CA LEU A 96 0.66 -12.09 -4.86
C LEU A 96 -0.31 -11.23 -5.67
N PHE A 97 0.18 -10.56 -6.72
CA PHE A 97 -0.68 -9.74 -7.58
C PHE A 97 -1.71 -10.61 -8.31
N GLN A 98 -1.31 -11.75 -8.87
CA GLN A 98 -2.23 -12.71 -9.49
C GLN A 98 -3.29 -13.22 -8.52
N LEU A 99 -2.91 -13.60 -7.28
CA LEU A 99 -3.84 -14.05 -6.26
C LEU A 99 -4.86 -12.95 -5.88
N ALA A 100 -4.41 -11.69 -5.79
CA ALA A 100 -5.29 -10.57 -5.53
C ALA A 100 -6.35 -10.40 -6.64
N LEU A 101 -5.94 -10.52 -7.92
CA LEU A 101 -6.87 -10.49 -9.05
C LEU A 101 -7.82 -11.70 -9.02
N GLU A 102 -7.32 -12.91 -8.75
CA GLU A 102 -8.13 -14.13 -8.62
C GLU A 102 -9.20 -14.03 -7.51
N LEU A 103 -8.90 -13.33 -6.40
CA LEU A 103 -9.88 -13.08 -5.34
C LEU A 103 -10.97 -12.14 -5.84
N ASN A 104 -10.60 -11.07 -6.54
CA ASN A 104 -11.56 -10.14 -7.12
C ASN A 104 -12.44 -10.80 -8.20
N ASP A 105 -11.86 -11.65 -9.06
CA ASP A 105 -12.61 -12.44 -10.06
C ASP A 105 -13.64 -13.37 -9.42
N LYS A 106 -13.40 -13.82 -8.18
CA LYS A 106 -14.34 -14.61 -7.36
C LYS A 106 -15.36 -13.74 -6.62
N GLY A 107 -15.36 -12.43 -6.84
CA GLY A 107 -16.29 -11.48 -6.20
C GLY A 107 -15.88 -11.02 -4.81
N VAL A 108 -14.66 -11.32 -4.37
CA VAL A 108 -14.12 -10.80 -3.11
C VAL A 108 -13.44 -9.46 -3.39
N HIS A 109 -13.92 -8.36 -2.80
CA HIS A 109 -13.29 -7.05 -2.97
C HIS A 109 -11.95 -7.01 -2.25
N PHE A 110 -10.86 -7.32 -2.95
CA PHE A 110 -9.51 -7.40 -2.39
C PHE A 110 -8.62 -6.28 -2.93
N PRO A 111 -8.42 -5.18 -2.18
CA PRO A 111 -7.65 -4.04 -2.65
C PRO A 111 -6.15 -4.31 -2.63
N VAL A 112 -5.47 -3.71 -3.63
CA VAL A 112 -4.01 -3.62 -3.72
C VAL A 112 -3.61 -2.16 -3.73
N TRP A 113 -2.70 -1.79 -2.84
CA TRP A 113 -2.04 -0.49 -2.81
C TRP A 113 -0.57 -0.63 -3.17
N ALA A 114 -0.04 0.28 -3.98
CA ALA A 114 1.36 0.27 -4.38
C ALA A 114 1.97 1.68 -4.30
N THR A 115 3.14 1.79 -3.68
CA THR A 115 3.88 3.04 -3.49
C THR A 115 5.26 2.93 -4.14
N CYS A 116 5.67 3.94 -4.93
CA CYS A 116 7.01 4.11 -5.49
C CYS A 116 7.49 2.84 -6.22
N LEU A 117 8.41 2.06 -5.66
CA LEU A 117 8.84 0.78 -6.22
C LEU A 117 7.66 -0.18 -6.45
N GLY A 118 6.67 -0.20 -5.55
CA GLY A 118 5.45 -0.98 -5.74
C GLY A 118 4.65 -0.55 -6.97
N PHE A 119 4.55 0.77 -7.22
CA PHE A 119 3.97 1.31 -8.45
C PHE A 119 4.73 0.81 -9.69
N GLU A 120 6.06 0.88 -9.65
CA GLU A 120 6.94 0.40 -10.72
C GLU A 120 6.76 -1.10 -10.98
N TRP A 121 6.63 -1.90 -9.91
CA TRP A 121 6.35 -3.34 -10.03
C TRP A 121 5.00 -3.61 -10.68
N LEU A 122 3.95 -2.85 -10.35
CA LEU A 122 2.65 -3.03 -11.01
C LEU A 122 2.73 -2.75 -12.52
N VAL A 123 3.52 -1.76 -12.94
CA VAL A 123 3.79 -1.51 -14.37
C VAL A 123 4.48 -2.71 -15.02
N GLN A 124 5.58 -3.19 -14.41
CA GLN A 124 6.35 -4.32 -14.93
C GLN A 124 5.53 -5.63 -14.96
N LEU A 125 4.76 -5.91 -13.90
CA LEU A 125 3.92 -7.11 -13.81
C LEU A 125 2.77 -7.08 -14.83
N THR A 126 2.17 -5.91 -15.08
CA THR A 126 1.08 -5.77 -16.04
C THR A 126 1.57 -5.83 -17.48
N THR A 127 2.71 -5.24 -17.78
CA THR A 127 3.33 -5.31 -19.11
C THR A 127 4.00 -6.65 -19.39
N ARG A 128 4.41 -7.38 -18.32
CA ARG A 128 5.32 -8.54 -18.38
C ARG A 128 6.65 -8.20 -19.04
N ASP A 129 7.05 -6.95 -18.98
CA ASP A 129 8.29 -6.42 -19.52
C ASP A 129 9.05 -5.70 -18.40
N MET A 130 10.20 -6.25 -18.01
CA MET A 130 11.06 -5.69 -16.95
C MET A 130 11.74 -4.38 -17.37
N ASP A 131 11.81 -4.09 -18.65
CA ASP A 131 12.34 -2.87 -19.21
C ASP A 131 11.24 -1.84 -19.57
N SER A 132 10.00 -2.03 -19.11
CA SER A 132 8.85 -1.15 -19.40
C SER A 132 8.97 0.25 -18.77
N LEU A 133 9.84 0.44 -17.78
CA LEU A 133 10.03 1.73 -17.11
C LEU A 133 11.04 2.62 -17.87
N ASN A 134 10.83 3.93 -17.73
CA ASN A 134 11.86 4.93 -18.08
C ASN A 134 12.90 4.98 -16.95
N LYS A 135 14.17 5.19 -17.32
CA LYS A 135 15.33 5.29 -16.41
C LYS A 135 15.90 6.69 -16.46
N GLY A 136 16.49 7.15 -15.35
CA GLY A 136 17.19 8.42 -15.29
C GLY A 136 16.28 9.64 -15.13
N LEU A 137 15.10 9.46 -14.54
CA LEU A 137 14.28 10.58 -14.09
C LEU A 137 15.00 11.32 -12.95
N ASP A 138 14.99 12.65 -12.98
CA ASP A 138 15.54 13.48 -11.92
C ASP A 138 14.47 13.84 -10.88
N SER A 139 13.95 12.80 -10.22
CA SER A 139 12.90 12.90 -9.19
C SER A 139 13.35 12.40 -7.82
N MET A 140 14.67 12.32 -7.59
CA MET A 140 15.22 11.97 -6.29
C MET A 140 15.08 13.13 -5.30
N ASN A 141 14.58 12.84 -4.09
CA ASN A 141 14.53 13.78 -2.98
C ASN A 141 13.89 15.13 -3.35
N VAL A 142 12.62 15.09 -3.79
CA VAL A 142 11.86 16.29 -4.18
C VAL A 142 10.39 16.15 -3.81
N THR A 143 9.80 17.25 -3.33
CA THR A 143 8.35 17.37 -3.13
C THR A 143 7.72 18.10 -4.30
N LEU A 144 6.60 17.55 -4.81
CA LEU A 144 5.90 18.08 -5.98
C LEU A 144 4.40 18.21 -5.71
N PRO A 145 3.69 19.14 -6.39
CA PRO A 145 2.23 19.11 -6.46
C PRO A 145 1.79 18.06 -7.48
N LEU A 146 0.52 17.70 -7.52
CA LEU A 146 -0.03 16.76 -8.51
C LEU A 146 -0.66 17.49 -9.71
N ASN A 147 -0.29 17.12 -10.92
CA ASN A 147 -0.99 17.50 -12.14
C ASN A 147 -2.11 16.50 -12.40
N PHE A 148 -3.32 16.80 -11.94
CA PHE A 148 -4.47 15.92 -12.10
C PHE A 148 -4.93 15.83 -13.56
N THR A 149 -5.27 14.62 -14.00
CA THR A 149 -5.95 14.38 -15.27
C THR A 149 -7.46 14.68 -15.15
N ASP A 150 -8.16 14.75 -16.28
CA ASP A 150 -9.62 14.91 -16.30
C ASP A 150 -10.37 13.73 -15.66
N ALA A 151 -9.73 12.57 -15.56
CA ALA A 151 -10.30 11.38 -14.93
C ALA A 151 -10.25 11.43 -13.39
N ALA A 152 -9.32 12.19 -12.81
CA ALA A 152 -9.08 12.18 -11.37
C ALA A 152 -10.31 12.54 -10.52
N PRO A 153 -11.11 13.58 -10.82
CA PRO A 153 -12.25 13.96 -9.99
C PRO A 153 -13.35 12.88 -9.91
N SER A 154 -13.45 12.02 -10.92
CA SER A 154 -14.44 10.94 -10.98
C SER A 154 -13.85 9.56 -10.63
N SER A 155 -12.56 9.49 -10.31
CA SER A 155 -11.89 8.25 -9.93
C SER A 155 -12.36 7.75 -8.56
N ARG A 156 -12.19 6.46 -8.29
CA ARG A 156 -12.46 5.92 -6.95
C ARG A 156 -11.54 6.55 -5.92
N LEU A 157 -10.26 6.74 -6.29
CA LEU A 157 -9.24 7.29 -5.38
C LEU A 157 -9.55 8.73 -4.96
N PHE A 158 -9.93 9.62 -5.88
CA PHE A 158 -10.02 11.05 -5.58
C PHE A 158 -11.44 11.59 -5.47
N SER A 159 -12.49 10.84 -5.86
CA SER A 159 -13.86 11.33 -5.80
C SER A 159 -14.36 11.66 -4.39
N GLN A 160 -13.73 11.11 -3.36
CA GLN A 160 -14.04 11.37 -1.95
C GLN A 160 -13.14 12.45 -1.32
N ALA A 161 -12.18 12.98 -2.06
CA ALA A 161 -11.33 14.05 -1.58
C ALA A 161 -12.14 15.35 -1.37
N SER A 162 -11.96 16.00 -0.22
CA SER A 162 -12.55 17.32 -0.01
C SER A 162 -11.95 18.33 -1.00
N SER A 163 -12.68 19.42 -1.25
CA SER A 163 -12.18 20.50 -2.12
C SER A 163 -10.84 21.06 -1.66
N ASP A 164 -10.66 21.19 -0.34
CA ASP A 164 -9.42 21.69 0.24
C ASP A 164 -8.26 20.72 0.01
N LEU A 165 -8.48 19.43 0.26
CA LEU A 165 -7.46 18.39 0.02
C LEU A 165 -7.05 18.33 -1.46
N TYR A 166 -8.04 18.37 -2.36
CA TYR A 166 -7.78 18.37 -3.79
C TYR A 166 -6.98 19.59 -4.22
N SER A 167 -7.30 20.79 -3.69
CA SER A 167 -6.56 22.02 -3.91
C SER A 167 -5.13 21.93 -3.37
N TRP A 168 -4.95 21.40 -2.14
CA TRP A 168 -3.61 21.24 -1.56
C TRP A 168 -2.73 20.33 -2.39
N LEU A 169 -3.23 19.18 -2.80
CA LEU A 169 -2.48 18.26 -3.64
C LEU A 169 -2.14 18.87 -5.01
N LYS A 170 -3.03 19.70 -5.57
CA LYS A 170 -2.84 20.35 -6.86
C LYS A 170 -1.85 21.51 -6.83
N GLU A 171 -1.81 22.26 -5.72
CA GLU A 171 -1.15 23.58 -5.67
C GLU A 171 0.12 23.57 -4.83
N LYS A 172 0.24 22.64 -3.86
CA LYS A 172 1.36 22.62 -2.93
C LYS A 172 2.33 21.49 -3.25
N PRO A 173 3.65 21.72 -3.13
CA PRO A 173 4.65 20.67 -3.32
C PRO A 173 4.73 19.77 -2.07
N ILE A 174 3.75 18.92 -1.87
CA ILE A 174 3.58 18.09 -0.67
C ILE A 174 3.66 16.59 -0.91
N THR A 175 3.81 16.14 -2.17
CA THR A 175 4.01 14.73 -2.49
C THR A 175 5.50 14.43 -2.62
N MET A 176 6.05 13.65 -1.69
CA MET A 176 7.47 13.31 -1.63
C MET A 176 7.82 12.29 -2.71
N ASN A 177 8.74 12.63 -3.60
CA ASN A 177 9.27 11.76 -4.64
C ASN A 177 10.75 11.46 -4.35
N ASN A 178 11.12 10.19 -4.50
CA ASN A 178 12.51 9.76 -4.34
C ASN A 178 12.79 8.54 -5.24
N HIS A 179 12.83 8.79 -6.56
CA HIS A 179 12.97 7.75 -7.57
C HIS A 179 13.69 8.23 -8.83
N GLU A 180 14.42 7.35 -9.49
CA GLU A 180 15.05 7.52 -10.81
C GLU A 180 14.36 6.69 -11.90
N LEU A 181 13.47 5.79 -11.50
CA LEU A 181 12.63 5.00 -12.39
C LEU A 181 11.20 5.56 -12.36
N GLY A 182 10.45 5.29 -13.41
CA GLY A 182 9.04 5.66 -13.52
C GLY A 182 8.54 5.38 -14.92
N ILE A 183 7.34 5.82 -15.25
CA ILE A 183 6.80 5.66 -16.60
C ILE A 183 6.24 6.98 -17.11
N THR A 184 6.68 7.39 -18.30
CA THR A 184 6.14 8.59 -18.99
C THR A 184 4.78 8.28 -19.59
N PRO A 185 3.88 9.26 -19.77
CA PRO A 185 2.61 9.07 -20.47
C PRO A 185 2.80 8.50 -21.89
N GLU A 186 3.84 8.93 -22.60
CA GLU A 186 4.16 8.39 -23.91
C GLU A 186 4.48 6.90 -23.86
N ARG A 187 5.35 6.46 -22.91
CA ARG A 187 5.74 5.06 -22.80
C ARG A 187 4.58 4.20 -22.28
N PHE A 188 3.78 4.71 -21.36
CA PHE A 188 2.56 4.05 -20.88
C PHE A 188 1.61 3.73 -22.03
N ASN A 189 1.40 4.68 -22.95
CA ASN A 189 0.53 4.52 -24.10
C ASN A 189 1.06 3.54 -25.16
N GLN A 190 2.32 3.15 -25.10
CA GLN A 190 2.88 2.11 -25.98
C GLN A 190 2.46 0.68 -25.55
N TYR A 191 1.99 0.50 -24.32
CA TYR A 191 1.56 -0.79 -23.79
C TYR A 191 0.04 -0.84 -23.67
N SER A 192 -0.62 -1.57 -24.58
CA SER A 192 -2.08 -1.78 -24.51
C SER A 192 -2.50 -2.44 -23.19
N SER A 193 -1.66 -3.33 -22.64
CA SER A 193 -1.90 -3.95 -21.33
C SER A 193 -2.00 -2.93 -20.18
N LEU A 194 -1.30 -1.79 -20.26
CA LEU A 194 -1.42 -0.72 -19.28
C LEU A 194 -2.66 0.13 -19.54
N THR A 195 -2.85 0.58 -20.80
CA THR A 195 -3.98 1.44 -21.17
C THR A 195 -5.33 0.73 -21.03
N ASP A 196 -5.39 -0.58 -21.22
CA ASP A 196 -6.59 -1.37 -21.02
C ASP A 196 -6.90 -1.61 -19.54
N PHE A 197 -5.87 -1.74 -18.70
CA PHE A 197 -6.00 -2.09 -17.30
C PHE A 197 -6.13 -0.88 -16.38
N TYR A 198 -5.38 0.20 -16.62
CA TYR A 198 -5.31 1.37 -15.73
C TYR A 198 -5.89 2.64 -16.35
N THR A 199 -6.34 3.52 -15.45
CA THR A 199 -6.67 4.93 -15.73
C THR A 199 -5.63 5.80 -15.01
N VAL A 200 -4.92 6.65 -15.75
CA VAL A 200 -3.97 7.62 -15.18
C VAL A 200 -4.74 8.74 -14.50
N LEU A 201 -4.39 9.06 -13.25
CA LEU A 201 -5.08 10.05 -12.42
C LEU A 201 -4.26 11.32 -12.23
N ALA A 202 -2.95 11.22 -12.17
CA ALA A 202 -2.06 12.35 -12.02
C ALA A 202 -0.71 12.12 -12.68
N THR A 203 -0.07 13.22 -13.09
CA THR A 203 1.32 13.26 -13.56
C THR A 203 2.14 14.26 -12.75
N ASN A 204 3.45 14.20 -12.90
CA ASN A 204 4.38 15.22 -12.45
C ASN A 204 5.45 15.46 -13.53
N VAL A 205 6.26 16.46 -13.31
CA VAL A 205 7.42 16.79 -14.16
C VAL A 205 8.66 16.79 -13.27
N ASP A 206 9.69 16.08 -13.69
CA ASP A 206 10.98 16.02 -12.99
C ASP A 206 11.79 17.33 -13.17
N ARG A 207 12.97 17.44 -12.54
CA ARG A 207 13.82 18.65 -12.64
C ARG A 207 14.38 18.88 -14.05
N GLN A 208 14.35 17.88 -14.93
CA GLN A 208 14.81 17.98 -16.33
C GLN A 208 13.66 18.31 -17.29
N GLY A 209 12.43 18.44 -16.79
CA GLY A 209 11.25 18.70 -17.60
C GLY A 209 10.62 17.45 -18.21
N VAL A 210 10.97 16.26 -17.73
CA VAL A 210 10.40 14.99 -18.20
C VAL A 210 9.12 14.69 -17.41
N GLU A 211 7.99 14.55 -18.11
CA GLU A 211 6.73 14.18 -17.50
C GLU A 211 6.69 12.68 -17.15
N PHE A 212 6.19 12.36 -15.97
CA PHE A 212 5.98 10.99 -15.52
C PHE A 212 4.62 10.82 -14.83
N ILE A 213 4.10 9.59 -14.83
CA ILE A 213 2.82 9.26 -14.18
C ILE A 213 3.06 9.13 -12.67
N SER A 214 2.26 9.87 -11.89
CA SER A 214 2.35 9.91 -10.43
C SER A 214 1.28 9.12 -9.72
N ALA A 215 0.12 8.87 -10.36
CA ALA A 215 -0.94 8.07 -9.80
C ALA A 215 -1.80 7.42 -10.89
N PHE A 216 -2.20 6.19 -10.66
CA PHE A 216 -3.22 5.49 -11.46
C PHE A 216 -4.08 4.57 -10.59
N GLU A 217 -5.24 4.19 -11.12
CA GLU A 217 -6.07 3.11 -10.59
C GLU A 217 -6.46 2.13 -11.69
N ALA A 218 -6.66 0.85 -11.36
CA ALA A 218 -7.17 -0.10 -12.34
C ALA A 218 -8.65 0.18 -12.65
N LYS A 219 -9.09 -0.11 -13.88
CA LYS A 219 -10.47 0.16 -14.32
C LYS A 219 -11.48 -0.74 -13.62
N GLU A 220 -11.20 -2.04 -13.58
CA GLU A 220 -12.12 -3.08 -13.12
C GLU A 220 -11.79 -3.64 -11.72
N TYR A 221 -10.57 -3.44 -11.23
CA TYR A 221 -10.08 -4.00 -9.98
C TYR A 221 -9.79 -2.90 -8.94
N PRO A 222 -9.89 -3.16 -7.63
CA PRO A 222 -9.51 -2.22 -6.59
C PRO A 222 -7.97 -2.18 -6.43
N VAL A 223 -7.28 -1.77 -7.49
CA VAL A 223 -5.81 -1.64 -7.54
C VAL A 223 -5.46 -0.18 -7.71
N TYR A 224 -4.67 0.35 -6.79
CA TYR A 224 -4.31 1.77 -6.70
C TYR A 224 -2.80 1.92 -6.55
N ALA A 225 -2.22 2.89 -7.22
CA ALA A 225 -0.79 3.12 -7.13
C ALA A 225 -0.43 4.60 -7.19
N VAL A 226 0.57 4.95 -6.40
CA VAL A 226 1.18 6.28 -6.40
C VAL A 226 2.70 6.15 -6.49
N GLN A 227 3.34 7.01 -7.30
CA GLN A 227 4.80 7.02 -7.45
C GLN A 227 5.48 7.72 -6.26
N PHE A 228 4.81 8.68 -5.64
CA PHE A 228 5.26 9.40 -4.46
C PHE A 228 5.00 8.62 -3.16
N HIS A 229 5.52 9.12 -2.03
CA HIS A 229 5.49 8.48 -0.72
C HIS A 229 4.52 9.15 0.24
N PRO A 230 3.23 8.77 0.30
CA PRO A 230 2.25 9.36 1.23
C PRO A 230 2.50 8.99 2.70
N GLU A 231 3.25 7.93 2.97
CA GLU A 231 3.59 7.46 4.32
C GLU A 231 4.65 8.32 5.00
N LYS A 232 5.48 9.04 4.22
CA LYS A 232 6.64 9.75 4.77
C LYS A 232 6.27 11.01 5.52
N ASN A 233 5.28 11.77 5.05
CA ASN A 233 4.92 13.07 5.61
C ASN A 233 4.65 13.05 7.12
N SER A 234 4.10 11.94 7.65
CA SER A 234 3.74 11.81 9.06
C SER A 234 4.80 11.12 9.92
N PHE A 235 5.73 10.35 9.33
CA PHE A 235 6.50 9.37 10.11
C PHE A 235 8.00 9.37 9.84
N GLU A 236 8.50 10.05 8.82
CA GLU A 236 9.92 10.04 8.46
C GLU A 236 10.58 11.40 8.78
N TYR A 237 11.08 11.52 10.02
CA TYR A 237 11.76 12.71 10.58
C TYR A 237 13.26 12.45 10.79
N GLY A 238 13.87 11.60 9.96
CA GLY A 238 15.27 11.22 10.11
C GLY A 238 16.23 12.34 9.75
N GLU A 239 17.30 12.45 10.54
CA GLU A 239 18.36 13.43 10.35
C GLU A 239 19.74 12.76 10.42
N TYR A 240 20.68 13.27 9.64
CA TYR A 240 22.09 12.95 9.78
C TYR A 240 22.67 13.54 11.08
N GLN A 241 23.87 13.14 11.45
CA GLN A 241 24.54 13.62 12.68
C GLN A 241 24.76 15.15 12.69
N ASP A 242 24.80 15.79 11.54
CA ASP A 242 24.93 17.24 11.39
C ASP A 242 23.58 17.99 11.46
N GLY A 243 22.47 17.29 11.66
CA GLY A 243 21.13 17.84 11.71
C GLY A 243 20.48 18.04 10.33
N THR A 244 21.13 17.61 9.25
CA THR A 244 20.53 17.63 7.91
C THR A 244 19.49 16.52 7.79
N PRO A 245 18.24 16.81 7.38
CA PRO A 245 17.25 15.76 7.12
C PRO A 245 17.74 14.74 6.09
N TYR A 246 17.38 13.46 6.28
CA TYR A 246 17.67 12.42 5.28
C TYR A 246 17.03 12.75 3.92
N GLU A 247 15.83 13.30 3.95
CA GLU A 247 15.06 13.64 2.76
C GLU A 247 14.31 14.95 2.97
N VAL A 248 14.02 15.67 1.87
CA VAL A 248 13.24 16.91 1.88
C VAL A 248 11.75 16.57 1.91
N ILE A 249 11.26 16.15 3.08
CA ILE A 249 9.87 15.78 3.29
C ILE A 249 9.12 16.98 3.85
N ASP A 250 7.95 17.29 3.26
CA ASP A 250 7.06 18.31 3.80
C ASP A 250 6.23 17.71 4.95
N HIS A 251 6.39 18.27 6.15
CA HIS A 251 5.66 17.89 7.36
C HIS A 251 4.57 18.89 7.73
N SER A 252 4.12 19.72 6.77
CA SER A 252 3.01 20.64 6.99
C SER A 252 1.72 19.88 7.30
N ARG A 253 0.78 20.59 7.92
CA ARG A 253 -0.55 20.07 8.20
C ARG A 253 -1.23 19.51 6.95
N GLU A 254 -1.08 20.21 5.84
CA GLU A 254 -1.66 19.84 4.55
C GLU A 254 -1.02 18.57 3.97
N ALA A 255 0.30 18.45 4.08
CA ALA A 255 1.03 17.26 3.66
C ALA A 255 0.64 16.04 4.49
N ILE A 256 0.62 16.18 5.83
CA ILE A 256 0.19 15.11 6.76
C ILE A 256 -1.27 14.72 6.50
N ALA A 257 -2.18 15.68 6.34
CA ALA A 257 -3.59 15.40 6.04
C ALA A 257 -3.76 14.68 4.69
N SER A 258 -2.94 15.03 3.69
CA SER A 258 -2.93 14.35 2.40
C SER A 258 -2.43 12.91 2.50
N GLY A 259 -1.34 12.67 3.23
CA GLY A 259 -0.84 11.32 3.51
C GLY A 259 -1.88 10.46 4.25
N GLN A 260 -2.58 11.04 5.23
CA GLN A 260 -3.64 10.37 5.97
C GLN A 260 -4.88 10.05 5.11
N PHE A 261 -5.21 10.91 4.14
CA PHE A 261 -6.30 10.63 3.20
C PHE A 261 -6.06 9.34 2.43
N PHE A 262 -4.87 9.13 1.90
CA PHE A 262 -4.54 7.91 1.17
C PHE A 262 -4.57 6.65 2.07
N ALA A 263 -4.13 6.78 3.32
CA ALA A 263 -4.22 5.71 4.31
C ALA A 263 -5.67 5.33 4.59
N ASN A 264 -6.53 6.33 4.88
CA ASN A 264 -7.95 6.14 5.15
C ASN A 264 -8.63 5.47 3.97
N PHE A 265 -8.40 5.97 2.75
CA PHE A 265 -8.96 5.40 1.53
C PHE A 265 -8.61 3.91 1.39
N PHE A 266 -7.32 3.56 1.52
CA PHE A 266 -6.89 2.17 1.36
C PHE A 266 -7.48 1.24 2.43
N ILE A 267 -7.57 1.71 3.68
CA ILE A 267 -8.15 0.92 4.76
C ILE A 267 -9.68 0.82 4.64
N GLU A 268 -10.37 1.86 4.16
CA GLU A 268 -11.78 1.79 3.81
C GLU A 268 -12.05 0.77 2.69
N GLU A 269 -11.19 0.71 1.68
CA GLU A 269 -11.23 -0.33 0.64
C GLU A 269 -11.03 -1.73 1.25
N ALA A 270 -10.07 -1.89 2.17
CA ALA A 270 -9.81 -3.15 2.85
C ALA A 270 -10.98 -3.60 3.76
N CYS A 271 -11.79 -2.67 4.28
CA CYS A 271 -12.98 -2.98 5.06
C CYS A 271 -14.14 -3.56 4.23
N LYS A 272 -14.06 -3.56 2.89
CA LYS A 272 -15.15 -4.03 2.02
C LYS A 272 -15.19 -5.55 1.85
N ASN A 273 -14.29 -6.30 2.46
CA ASN A 273 -14.34 -7.76 2.51
C ASN A 273 -14.22 -8.27 3.95
N ASP A 274 -14.73 -9.49 4.18
CA ASP A 274 -14.79 -10.13 5.49
C ASP A 274 -13.73 -11.24 5.67
N LEU A 275 -12.67 -11.23 4.87
CA LEU A 275 -11.57 -12.18 4.98
C LEU A 275 -10.93 -12.08 6.37
N ARG A 276 -10.55 -13.23 6.93
CA ARG A 276 -9.98 -13.30 8.28
C ARG A 276 -9.24 -14.61 8.49
N PHE A 277 -8.36 -14.62 9.46
CA PHE A 277 -7.77 -15.86 9.96
C PHE A 277 -8.84 -16.74 10.61
N GLU A 278 -8.83 -18.04 10.29
CA GLU A 278 -9.72 -19.01 10.91
C GLU A 278 -9.38 -19.20 12.40
N ASP A 279 -8.08 -19.26 12.74
CA ASP A 279 -7.59 -19.38 14.11
C ASP A 279 -7.04 -18.03 14.62
N PRO A 280 -7.67 -17.45 15.68
CA PRO A 280 -7.17 -16.23 16.31
C PRO A 280 -5.77 -16.33 16.92
N LYS A 281 -5.25 -17.54 17.18
CA LYS A 281 -3.87 -17.73 17.65
C LYS A 281 -2.89 -17.57 16.49
N VAL A 282 -3.26 -18.08 15.31
CA VAL A 282 -2.46 -17.89 14.08
C VAL A 282 -2.45 -16.40 13.71
N GLU A 283 -3.62 -15.73 13.74
CA GLU A 283 -3.69 -14.27 13.53
C GLU A 283 -2.71 -13.53 14.43
N ARG A 284 -2.79 -13.75 15.75
CA ARG A 284 -1.88 -13.05 16.70
C ARG A 284 -0.41 -13.27 16.43
N LYS A 285 -0.02 -14.47 16.00
CA LYS A 285 1.36 -14.79 15.66
C LYS A 285 1.81 -14.18 14.34
N ALA A 286 0.88 -14.00 13.38
CA ALA A 286 1.18 -13.42 12.08
C ALA A 286 1.38 -11.90 12.11
N LEU A 287 0.76 -11.20 13.07
CA LEU A 287 0.79 -9.74 13.14
C LEU A 287 2.18 -9.17 13.40
N ILE A 288 2.42 -8.01 12.84
CA ILE A 288 3.67 -7.24 12.97
C ILE A 288 4.10 -6.98 14.41
N TYR A 289 3.17 -7.03 15.37
CA TYR A 289 3.42 -6.80 16.80
C TYR A 289 4.36 -7.80 17.47
N ASN A 290 4.70 -8.89 16.79
CA ASN A 290 5.69 -9.86 17.24
C ASN A 290 7.14 -9.48 16.90
N TYR A 291 7.32 -8.37 16.19
CA TYR A 291 8.61 -7.90 15.71
C TYR A 291 8.94 -6.53 16.34
N HIS A 292 10.22 -6.23 16.45
CA HIS A 292 10.71 -4.95 16.96
C HIS A 292 11.31 -4.15 15.80
N THR A 293 11.16 -2.83 15.86
CA THR A 293 11.84 -1.93 14.94
C THR A 293 13.32 -1.82 15.28
N SER A 294 14.12 -1.55 14.27
CA SER A 294 15.54 -1.27 14.37
C SER A 294 15.90 -0.14 13.41
N THR A 295 16.92 0.62 13.74
CA THR A 295 17.53 1.53 12.79
C THR A 295 18.34 0.71 11.79
N ILE A 296 18.10 0.86 10.51
CA ILE A 296 18.97 0.36 9.45
C ILE A 296 20.00 1.44 9.11
N THR A 297 21.18 1.00 8.68
CA THR A 297 22.26 1.92 8.25
C THR A 297 21.97 2.63 6.92
N ASP A 298 20.91 2.27 6.25
CA ASP A 298 20.45 2.97 5.04
C ASP A 298 19.64 4.20 5.44
N PRO A 299 20.05 5.41 5.05
CA PRO A 299 19.47 6.67 5.50
C PRO A 299 18.13 7.00 4.82
N GLY A 300 17.39 6.09 4.32
CA GLY A 300 16.07 6.35 3.71
C GLY A 300 14.89 6.28 4.68
N PHE A 301 15.08 5.66 5.88
CA PHE A 301 14.01 5.41 6.84
C PHE A 301 14.50 5.59 8.28
N VAL A 302 13.65 6.20 9.12
CA VAL A 302 13.94 6.39 10.55
C VAL A 302 14.03 5.06 11.28
N GLU A 303 13.08 4.17 11.00
CA GLU A 303 12.97 2.85 11.62
C GLU A 303 12.49 1.82 10.61
N SER A 304 12.90 0.57 10.79
CA SER A 304 12.42 -0.55 10.00
C SER A 304 12.19 -1.79 10.86
N TYR A 305 11.20 -2.58 10.52
CA TYR A 305 11.07 -3.95 10.99
C TYR A 305 12.02 -4.82 10.18
N ILE A 306 12.88 -5.57 10.87
CA ILE A 306 13.90 -6.43 10.24
C ILE A 306 13.55 -7.89 10.49
N PHE A 307 13.45 -8.66 9.41
CA PHE A 307 13.15 -10.08 9.42
C PHE A 307 14.40 -10.87 9.03
N LYS A 308 14.82 -11.81 9.89
CA LYS A 308 15.96 -12.69 9.59
C LYS A 308 15.50 -13.86 8.72
N HIS A 309 16.37 -14.40 7.87
CA HIS A 309 16.07 -15.53 6.97
C HIS A 309 15.69 -16.86 7.67
N ASP A 310 15.90 -16.95 8.98
CA ASP A 310 15.48 -18.10 9.79
C ASP A 310 13.96 -18.16 10.01
N TYR A 311 13.17 -17.79 9.00
CA TYR A 311 11.75 -18.11 8.99
C TYR A 311 11.57 -19.64 9.01
N LYS A 312 11.72 -20.20 10.19
CA LYS A 312 11.02 -21.44 10.50
C LYS A 312 9.55 -21.07 10.43
N MET A 313 8.91 -21.43 9.34
CA MET A 313 7.47 -21.32 9.15
C MET A 313 6.75 -22.31 10.09
N ASP A 314 7.03 -22.20 11.39
CA ASP A 314 6.36 -22.96 12.45
C ASP A 314 4.90 -22.53 12.62
N PHE A 315 4.43 -21.55 11.82
CA PHE A 315 3.02 -21.16 11.81
C PHE A 315 2.09 -22.31 11.38
N TRP A 316 2.58 -23.19 10.50
CA TRP A 316 1.77 -24.26 9.89
C TRP A 316 2.17 -25.67 10.35
N SER A 317 3.25 -25.83 11.09
CA SER A 317 3.66 -27.12 11.66
C SER A 317 2.76 -27.62 12.80
N VAL A 318 1.74 -26.87 13.17
CA VAL A 318 0.77 -27.24 14.21
C VAL A 318 -0.46 -27.99 13.64
N GLN A 319 -0.53 -28.17 12.31
CA GLN A 319 -1.65 -28.85 11.65
C GLN A 319 -1.24 -30.06 10.76
N MET A 320 -0.07 -30.66 10.97
CA MET A 320 0.20 -32.01 10.45
C MET A 320 0.30 -33.01 11.56
#